data_ede614d756ba864a87aee5c32cf4f8e9
#
_entry.id   ede614d756ba864a87aee5c32cf4f8e9
#
_cell.length_a   1.000
_cell.length_b   1.000
_cell.length_c   1.000
_cell.angle_alpha   90.00
_cell.angle_beta   90.00
_cell.angle_gamma   90.00
#
_symmetry.space_group_name_H-M   'P 1'
#
loop_
_entity.id
_entity.type
_entity.pdbx_description
1 polymer ?
#
loop_
_entity_poly.entity_id
_entity_poly.type
_entity_poly.pdbx_seq_one_letter_code
_entity_poly.pdbx_strand_id
1 'polypeptide(L)'
;MKKRKQYIIDKGFQLRHTFSIIGIVSVITAVILIAITASVVYNNNKLTENNTKITNIYEIENSIFVSLSSLPESVKDPVLRKALIQNTKNHDRNMETLNRIIAFNTTIIRYNKILLVAILAIILAESIALYVILIRKTHRISGPIYVISNFMKDIIAGRDPKLRPLRKGDELQEFYDLFQKMVKAIRSRGHHTS
;
A
#
# COMPACT_ATOMS: atom_id res chain seq x y z
N MET A 1 29.66 29.99 1.01
CA MET A 1 28.26 30.10 1.48
C MET A 1 27.89 28.86 2.26
N LYS A 2 27.72 28.92 3.60
CA LYS A 2 27.27 27.80 4.44
C LYS A 2 25.80 27.51 4.14
N LYS A 3 25.49 26.35 3.57
CA LYS A 3 24.11 25.83 3.45
C LYS A 3 23.53 25.63 4.86
N ARG A 4 22.62 26.49 5.27
CA ARG A 4 21.82 26.26 6.51
C ARG A 4 20.96 25.02 6.31
N LYS A 5 21.27 23.94 7.05
CA LYS A 5 20.56 22.64 7.05
C LYS A 5 19.36 22.62 8.02
N GLN A 6 18.60 23.68 8.16
CA GLN A 6 17.36 23.61 8.93
C GLN A 6 16.18 23.37 8.00
N TYR A 7 15.72 22.11 7.96
CA TYR A 7 14.58 21.67 7.13
C TYR A 7 13.21 21.91 7.81
N ILE A 8 13.18 22.20 9.10
CA ILE A 8 11.95 22.45 9.87
C ILE A 8 12.02 23.88 10.43
N ILE A 9 11.19 24.78 9.89
CA ILE A 9 11.15 26.21 10.25
C ILE A 9 10.06 26.47 11.28
N ASP A 10 8.87 25.92 11.07
CA ASP A 10 7.75 25.94 12.00
C ASP A 10 7.29 24.52 12.28
N LYS A 11 7.73 23.98 13.43
CA LYS A 11 7.42 22.60 13.83
C LYS A 11 5.92 22.39 14.02
N GLY A 12 5.20 23.37 14.56
CA GLY A 12 3.79 23.26 14.88
C GLY A 12 2.91 23.16 13.61
N PHE A 13 3.11 24.07 12.67
CA PHE A 13 2.32 24.12 11.45
C PHE A 13 2.70 23.02 10.45
N GLN A 14 4.00 22.86 10.19
CA GLN A 14 4.50 21.90 9.22
C GLN A 14 4.16 20.46 9.59
N LEU A 15 4.48 20.07 10.83
CA LEU A 15 4.24 18.69 11.27
C LEU A 15 2.75 18.40 11.38
N ARG A 16 1.94 19.32 11.91
CA ARG A 16 0.50 19.10 12.09
C ARG A 16 -0.22 18.85 10.75
N HIS A 17 0.04 19.67 9.72
CA HIS A 17 -0.58 19.48 8.40
C HIS A 17 -0.06 18.23 7.69
N THR A 18 1.27 18.00 7.72
CA THR A 18 1.87 16.83 7.10
C THR A 18 1.36 15.55 7.74
N PHE A 19 1.33 15.46 9.08
CA PHE A 19 0.83 14.28 9.77
C PHE A 19 -0.68 14.09 9.61
N SER A 20 -1.47 15.16 9.49
CA SER A 20 -2.90 15.03 9.21
C SER A 20 -3.16 14.38 7.86
N ILE A 21 -2.47 14.81 6.80
CA ILE A 21 -2.62 14.24 5.45
C ILE A 21 -2.12 12.80 5.41
N ILE A 22 -0.93 12.54 5.98
CA ILE A 22 -0.38 11.18 6.07
C ILE A 22 -1.34 10.28 6.86
N GLY A 23 -1.90 10.77 7.97
CA GLY A 23 -2.85 10.03 8.79
C GLY A 23 -4.09 9.61 8.00
N ILE A 24 -4.71 10.52 7.25
CA ILE A 24 -5.88 10.21 6.43
C ILE A 24 -5.55 9.17 5.35
N VAL A 25 -4.46 9.36 4.61
CA VAL A 25 -4.02 8.41 3.58
C VAL A 25 -3.72 7.05 4.20
N SER A 26 -3.01 7.02 5.34
CA SER A 26 -2.68 5.77 6.04
C SER A 26 -3.91 5.02 6.52
N VAL A 27 -4.94 5.71 7.01
CA VAL A 27 -6.21 5.08 7.44
C VAL A 27 -6.92 4.45 6.24
N ILE A 28 -7.04 5.17 5.12
CA ILE A 28 -7.67 4.64 3.90
C ILE A 28 -6.91 3.41 3.40
N THR A 29 -5.59 3.50 3.31
CA THR A 29 -4.73 2.41 2.86
C THR A 29 -4.83 1.20 3.80
N ALA A 30 -4.88 1.42 5.12
CA ALA A 30 -5.06 0.35 6.10
C ALA A 30 -6.40 -0.38 5.94
N VAL A 31 -7.50 0.35 5.71
CA VAL A 31 -8.83 -0.25 5.47
C VAL A 31 -8.81 -1.14 4.22
N ILE A 32 -8.23 -0.65 3.13
CA ILE A 32 -8.09 -1.41 1.88
C ILE A 32 -7.24 -2.67 2.11
N LEU A 33 -6.11 -2.54 2.81
CA LEU A 33 -5.23 -3.67 3.13
C LEU A 33 -5.92 -4.73 3.97
N ILE A 34 -6.69 -4.32 4.99
CA ILE A 34 -7.47 -5.24 5.82
C ILE A 34 -8.48 -6.01 4.96
N ALA A 35 -9.21 -5.33 4.07
CA ALA A 35 -10.19 -5.95 3.18
C ALA A 35 -9.54 -6.98 2.23
N ILE A 36 -8.42 -6.62 1.60
CA ILE A 36 -7.67 -7.52 0.73
C ILE A 36 -7.16 -8.73 1.51
N THR A 37 -6.55 -8.51 2.68
CA THR A 37 -6.00 -9.57 3.52
C THR A 37 -7.10 -10.53 3.97
N ALA A 38 -8.24 -10.03 4.42
CA ALA A 38 -9.39 -10.84 4.82
C ALA A 38 -9.90 -11.70 3.65
N SER A 39 -10.00 -11.11 2.45
CA SER A 39 -10.41 -11.83 1.24
C SER A 39 -9.42 -12.94 0.88
N VAL A 40 -8.12 -12.65 0.91
CA VAL A 40 -7.07 -13.64 0.60
C VAL A 40 -7.05 -14.78 1.62
N VAL A 41 -7.16 -14.45 2.91
CA VAL A 41 -7.20 -15.47 3.98
C VAL A 41 -8.43 -16.37 3.82
N TYR A 42 -9.61 -15.77 3.58
CA TYR A 42 -10.83 -16.53 3.33
C TYR A 42 -10.67 -17.47 2.13
N ASN A 43 -10.16 -16.97 1.01
CA ASN A 43 -9.94 -17.77 -0.19
C ASN A 43 -8.93 -18.92 0.05
N ASN A 44 -7.82 -18.64 0.74
CA ASN A 44 -6.82 -19.65 1.07
C ASN A 44 -7.39 -20.75 1.97
N ASN A 45 -8.24 -20.38 2.96
CA ASN A 45 -8.90 -21.34 3.83
C ASN A 45 -9.86 -22.25 3.01
N LYS A 46 -10.60 -21.67 2.07
CA LYS A 46 -11.47 -22.44 1.15
C LYS A 46 -10.68 -23.40 0.25
N LEU A 47 -9.55 -22.96 -0.29
CA LEU A 47 -8.67 -23.81 -1.08
C LEU A 47 -8.08 -24.96 -0.25
N THR A 48 -7.71 -24.69 1.00
CA THR A 48 -7.22 -25.70 1.94
C THR A 48 -8.32 -26.71 2.29
N GLU A 49 -9.53 -26.24 2.59
CA GLU A 49 -10.69 -27.11 2.82
C GLU A 49 -10.99 -27.99 1.62
N ASN A 50 -10.94 -27.42 0.40
CA ASN A 50 -11.13 -28.17 -0.83
C ASN A 50 -10.05 -29.23 -1.00
N ASN A 51 -8.78 -28.91 -0.74
CA ASN A 51 -7.70 -29.90 -0.80
C ASN A 51 -7.94 -31.07 0.17
N THR A 52 -8.40 -30.79 1.41
CA THR A 52 -8.74 -31.84 2.36
C THR A 52 -9.87 -32.74 1.84
N LYS A 53 -10.93 -32.14 1.26
CA LYS A 53 -12.03 -32.92 0.65
C LYS A 53 -11.55 -33.78 -0.51
N ILE A 54 -10.66 -33.24 -1.36
CA ILE A 54 -10.06 -33.96 -2.48
C ILE A 54 -9.21 -35.13 -1.98
N THR A 55 -8.40 -34.90 -0.92
CA THR A 55 -7.61 -35.97 -0.29
C THR A 55 -8.50 -37.09 0.26
N ASN A 56 -9.60 -36.75 0.91
CA ASN A 56 -10.56 -37.75 1.39
C ASN A 56 -11.19 -38.55 0.23
N ILE A 57 -11.56 -37.90 -0.87
CA ILE A 57 -12.04 -38.54 -2.07
C ILE A 57 -10.97 -39.51 -2.65
N TYR A 58 -9.72 -39.07 -2.67
CA TYR A 58 -8.59 -39.88 -3.08
C TYR A 58 -8.46 -41.17 -2.25
N GLU A 59 -8.53 -41.05 -0.91
CA GLU A 59 -8.45 -42.19 0.01
C GLU A 59 -9.60 -43.16 -0.18
N ILE A 60 -10.84 -42.66 -0.34
CA ILE A 60 -12.03 -43.48 -0.56
C ILE A 60 -11.91 -44.21 -1.91
N GLU A 61 -11.58 -43.50 -2.98
CA GLU A 61 -11.46 -44.10 -4.31
C GLU A 61 -10.35 -45.17 -4.35
N ASN A 62 -9.22 -44.87 -3.73
CA ASN A 62 -8.10 -45.82 -3.62
C ASN A 62 -8.51 -47.09 -2.83
N SER A 63 -9.24 -46.93 -1.75
CA SER A 63 -9.74 -48.10 -0.97
C SER A 63 -10.72 -48.95 -1.76
N ILE A 64 -11.61 -48.34 -2.51
CA ILE A 64 -12.55 -49.06 -3.43
C ILE A 64 -11.75 -49.78 -4.51
N PHE A 65 -10.76 -49.10 -5.11
CA PHE A 65 -9.91 -49.71 -6.15
C PHE A 65 -9.14 -50.91 -5.62
N VAL A 66 -8.52 -50.82 -4.44
CA VAL A 66 -7.79 -51.92 -3.79
C VAL A 66 -8.74 -53.06 -3.50
N SER A 67 -9.94 -52.79 -2.98
CA SER A 67 -10.95 -53.80 -2.70
C SER A 67 -11.41 -54.55 -3.97
N LEU A 68 -11.60 -53.83 -5.06
CA LEU A 68 -11.95 -54.41 -6.35
C LEU A 68 -10.81 -55.23 -6.99
N SER A 69 -9.58 -54.75 -6.85
CA SER A 69 -8.39 -55.41 -7.40
C SER A 69 -7.99 -56.67 -6.62
N SER A 70 -8.41 -56.78 -5.36
CA SER A 70 -8.18 -57.98 -4.51
C SER A 70 -9.18 -59.13 -4.79
N LEU A 71 -10.15 -58.94 -5.67
CA LEU A 71 -11.06 -60.00 -6.05
C LEU A 71 -10.29 -61.14 -6.73
N PRO A 72 -10.59 -62.43 -6.38
CA PRO A 72 -9.85 -63.57 -6.92
C PRO A 72 -9.83 -63.61 -8.43
N GLU A 73 -8.70 -63.96 -9.01
CA GLU A 73 -8.49 -64.15 -10.47
C GLU A 73 -9.37 -65.25 -11.09
N SER A 74 -10.06 -66.02 -10.23
CA SER A 74 -11.00 -67.08 -10.61
C SER A 74 -12.28 -66.59 -11.28
N VAL A 75 -12.51 -65.30 -11.38
CA VAL A 75 -13.61 -64.71 -12.13
C VAL A 75 -13.24 -64.76 -13.63
N LYS A 76 -13.54 -65.90 -14.28
CA LYS A 76 -13.27 -66.15 -15.70
C LYS A 76 -14.20 -65.39 -16.65
N ASP A 77 -15.06 -64.52 -16.18
CA ASP A 77 -15.98 -63.75 -17.00
C ASP A 77 -15.23 -62.65 -17.81
N PRO A 78 -15.23 -62.74 -19.14
CA PRO A 78 -14.59 -61.76 -20.01
C PRO A 78 -15.13 -60.32 -19.83
N VAL A 79 -16.40 -60.19 -19.48
CA VAL A 79 -17.07 -58.89 -19.26
C VAL A 79 -16.50 -58.23 -18.01
N LEU A 80 -16.39 -59.03 -16.92
CA LEU A 80 -15.83 -58.50 -15.66
C LEU A 80 -14.36 -58.15 -15.81
N ARG A 81 -13.57 -58.94 -16.54
CA ARG A 81 -12.17 -58.61 -16.85
C ARG A 81 -12.02 -57.28 -17.59
N LYS A 82 -12.87 -57.06 -18.61
CA LYS A 82 -12.87 -55.80 -19.36
C LYS A 82 -13.25 -54.61 -18.46
N ALA A 83 -14.27 -54.80 -17.58
CA ALA A 83 -14.68 -53.80 -16.63
C ALA A 83 -13.57 -53.43 -15.61
N LEU A 84 -12.82 -54.42 -15.11
CA LEU A 84 -11.66 -54.18 -14.22
C LEU A 84 -10.55 -53.40 -14.93
N ILE A 85 -10.19 -53.72 -16.16
CA ILE A 85 -9.20 -52.98 -16.95
C ILE A 85 -9.64 -51.53 -17.15
N GLN A 86 -10.90 -51.32 -17.47
CA GLN A 86 -11.45 -49.97 -17.64
C GLN A 86 -11.49 -49.22 -16.33
N ASN A 87 -11.79 -49.88 -15.20
CA ASN A 87 -11.77 -49.27 -13.87
C ASN A 87 -10.35 -48.85 -13.46
N THR A 88 -9.34 -49.70 -13.69
CA THR A 88 -7.93 -49.34 -13.46
C THR A 88 -7.55 -48.08 -14.23
N LYS A 89 -7.88 -48.00 -15.51
CA LYS A 89 -7.59 -46.83 -16.33
C LYS A 89 -8.31 -45.56 -15.86
N ASN A 90 -9.53 -45.70 -15.38
CA ASN A 90 -10.30 -44.59 -14.81
C ASN A 90 -9.72 -44.13 -13.48
N HIS A 91 -9.31 -45.08 -12.61
CA HIS A 91 -8.63 -44.82 -11.36
C HIS A 91 -7.36 -44.00 -11.59
N ASP A 92 -6.47 -44.45 -12.47
CA ASP A 92 -5.22 -43.73 -12.76
C ASP A 92 -5.47 -42.29 -13.23
N ARG A 93 -6.46 -42.09 -14.10
CA ARG A 93 -6.86 -40.77 -14.59
C ARG A 93 -7.42 -39.88 -13.48
N ASN A 94 -8.25 -40.44 -12.60
CA ASN A 94 -8.85 -39.74 -11.50
C ASN A 94 -7.75 -39.30 -10.51
N MET A 95 -6.85 -40.21 -10.19
CA MET A 95 -5.70 -39.91 -9.31
C MET A 95 -4.82 -38.80 -9.85
N GLU A 96 -4.50 -38.88 -11.14
CA GLU A 96 -3.74 -37.80 -11.82
C GLU A 96 -4.49 -36.45 -11.76
N THR A 97 -5.79 -36.46 -12.01
CA THR A 97 -6.62 -35.23 -11.97
C THR A 97 -6.69 -34.64 -10.57
N LEU A 98 -6.94 -35.47 -9.55
CA LEU A 98 -6.98 -35.01 -8.15
C LEU A 98 -5.63 -34.40 -7.71
N ASN A 99 -4.53 -35.07 -8.06
CA ASN A 99 -3.19 -34.55 -7.74
C ASN A 99 -2.89 -33.22 -8.45
N ARG A 100 -3.31 -33.06 -9.71
CA ARG A 100 -3.18 -31.80 -10.45
C ARG A 100 -3.98 -30.68 -9.78
N ILE A 101 -5.21 -30.95 -9.32
CA ILE A 101 -6.04 -29.94 -8.63
C ILE A 101 -5.39 -29.52 -7.30
N ILE A 102 -4.90 -30.47 -6.50
CA ILE A 102 -4.20 -30.17 -5.24
C ILE A 102 -2.95 -29.31 -5.51
N ALA A 103 -2.14 -29.67 -6.50
CA ALA A 103 -0.95 -28.92 -6.88
C ALA A 103 -1.29 -27.50 -7.35
N PHE A 104 -2.35 -27.35 -8.13
CA PHE A 104 -2.85 -26.05 -8.59
C PHE A 104 -3.32 -25.19 -7.43
N ASN A 105 -4.15 -25.70 -6.53
CA ASN A 105 -4.62 -24.99 -5.34
C ASN A 105 -3.48 -24.56 -4.44
N THR A 106 -2.50 -25.44 -4.22
CA THR A 106 -1.31 -25.15 -3.42
C THR A 106 -0.47 -24.04 -4.04
N THR A 107 -0.38 -24.03 -5.36
CA THR A 107 0.30 -22.98 -6.12
C THR A 107 -0.41 -21.63 -5.96
N ILE A 108 -1.74 -21.59 -6.04
CA ILE A 108 -2.53 -20.38 -5.81
C ILE A 108 -2.30 -19.85 -4.37
N ILE A 109 -2.35 -20.72 -3.37
CA ILE A 109 -2.09 -20.33 -1.97
C ILE A 109 -0.71 -19.68 -1.82
N ARG A 110 0.30 -20.24 -2.49
CA ARG A 110 1.66 -19.68 -2.50
C ARG A 110 1.70 -18.30 -3.15
N TYR A 111 1.12 -18.13 -4.32
CA TYR A 111 1.05 -16.83 -5.00
C TYR A 111 0.28 -15.79 -4.19
N ASN A 112 -0.80 -16.16 -3.54
CA ASN A 112 -1.56 -15.29 -2.66
C ASN A 112 -0.70 -14.77 -1.49
N LYS A 113 0.14 -15.62 -0.88
CA LYS A 113 1.09 -15.20 0.16
C LYS A 113 2.13 -14.21 -0.36
N ILE A 114 2.71 -14.49 -1.53
CA ILE A 114 3.68 -13.59 -2.18
C ILE A 114 3.02 -12.25 -2.50
N LEU A 115 1.79 -12.26 -3.02
CA LEU A 115 1.02 -11.06 -3.33
C LEU A 115 0.80 -10.19 -2.09
N LEU A 116 0.44 -10.77 -0.95
CA LEU A 116 0.28 -10.02 0.31
C LEU A 116 1.59 -9.34 0.74
N VAL A 117 2.72 -10.05 0.65
CA VAL A 117 4.03 -9.47 0.98
C VAL A 117 4.39 -8.34 0.02
N ALA A 118 4.14 -8.52 -1.27
CA ALA A 118 4.40 -7.50 -2.28
C ALA A 118 3.54 -6.23 -2.05
N ILE A 119 2.26 -6.38 -1.75
CA ILE A 119 1.36 -5.26 -1.42
C ILE A 119 1.87 -4.51 -0.19
N LEU A 120 2.26 -5.22 0.86
CA LEU A 120 2.82 -4.60 2.07
C LEU A 120 4.10 -3.80 1.77
N ALA A 121 4.99 -4.34 0.95
CA ALA A 121 6.22 -3.65 0.54
C ALA A 121 5.92 -2.38 -0.27
N ILE A 122 4.94 -2.41 -1.18
CA ILE A 122 4.50 -1.25 -1.97
C ILE A 122 3.94 -0.15 -1.05
N ILE A 123 3.09 -0.50 -0.09
CA ILE A 123 2.51 0.45 0.86
C ILE A 123 3.59 1.14 1.71
N LEU A 124 4.59 0.38 2.17
CA LEU A 124 5.73 0.95 2.91
C LEU A 124 6.53 1.92 2.04
N ALA A 125 6.81 1.56 0.79
CA ALA A 125 7.51 2.44 -0.15
C ALA A 125 6.72 3.71 -0.45
N GLU A 126 5.41 3.61 -0.68
CA GLU A 126 4.50 4.75 -0.87
C GLU A 126 4.49 5.68 0.34
N SER A 127 4.39 5.15 1.55
CA SER A 127 4.39 5.92 2.79
C SER A 127 5.67 6.75 2.96
N ILE A 128 6.83 6.16 2.65
CA ILE A 128 8.12 6.85 2.69
C ILE A 128 8.17 7.96 1.62
N ALA A 129 7.71 7.66 0.41
CA ALA A 129 7.69 8.63 -0.69
C ALA A 129 6.78 9.83 -0.36
N LEU A 130 5.57 9.58 0.14
CA LEU A 130 4.63 10.62 0.58
C LEU A 130 5.23 11.49 1.68
N TYR A 131 5.86 10.89 2.68
CA TYR A 131 6.53 11.63 3.75
C TYR A 131 7.58 12.61 3.20
N VAL A 132 8.45 12.15 2.31
CA VAL A 132 9.50 12.97 1.70
C VAL A 132 8.91 14.11 0.86
N ILE A 133 7.88 13.81 0.04
CA ILE A 133 7.22 14.80 -0.83
C ILE A 133 6.52 15.86 0.02
N LEU A 134 5.76 15.45 1.03
CA LEU A 134 4.99 16.36 1.88
C LEU A 134 5.92 17.27 2.69
N ILE A 135 6.99 16.76 3.28
CA ILE A 135 7.96 17.60 3.98
C ILE A 135 8.57 18.63 3.04
N ARG A 136 8.95 18.25 1.83
CA ARG A 136 9.52 19.20 0.86
C ARG A 136 8.51 20.26 0.44
N LYS A 137 7.27 19.91 0.16
CA LYS A 137 6.20 20.87 -0.20
C LYS A 137 5.88 21.81 0.96
N THR A 138 5.68 21.27 2.15
CA THR A 138 5.35 22.07 3.33
C THR A 138 6.48 23.04 3.67
N HIS A 139 7.74 22.65 3.45
CA HIS A 139 8.89 23.54 3.66
C HIS A 139 8.88 24.75 2.72
N ARG A 140 8.45 24.58 1.46
CA ARG A 140 8.34 25.68 0.47
C ARG A 140 7.26 26.70 0.83
N ILE A 141 6.26 26.31 1.60
CA ILE A 141 5.16 27.17 2.05
C ILE A 141 5.51 27.82 3.40
N SER A 142 5.99 27.07 4.36
CA SER A 142 6.28 27.54 5.72
C SER A 142 7.44 28.53 5.75
N GLY A 143 8.40 28.41 4.82
CA GLY A 143 9.51 29.37 4.72
C GLY A 143 9.06 30.81 4.49
N PRO A 144 8.33 31.09 3.41
CA PRO A 144 7.75 32.41 3.16
C PRO A 144 6.85 32.92 4.29
N ILE A 145 5.94 32.08 4.82
CA ILE A 145 5.04 32.47 5.92
C ILE A 145 5.84 32.95 7.13
N TYR A 146 6.88 32.24 7.52
CA TYR A 146 7.73 32.63 8.65
C TYR A 146 8.43 33.98 8.41
N VAL A 147 8.94 34.19 7.18
CA VAL A 147 9.60 35.46 6.83
C VAL A 147 8.62 36.60 6.86
N ILE A 148 7.44 36.46 6.27
CA ILE A 148 6.38 37.48 6.26
C ILE A 148 5.91 37.77 7.69
N SER A 149 5.68 36.75 8.51
CA SER A 149 5.26 36.88 9.89
C SER A 149 6.28 37.71 10.73
N ASN A 150 7.59 37.49 10.53
CA ASN A 150 8.61 38.27 11.21
C ASN A 150 8.62 39.73 10.74
N PHE A 151 8.46 39.99 9.46
CA PHE A 151 8.36 41.35 8.94
C PHE A 151 7.10 42.08 9.46
N MET A 152 5.96 41.39 9.56
CA MET A 152 4.74 41.93 10.17
C MET A 152 4.98 42.31 11.65
N LYS A 153 5.65 41.44 12.43
CA LYS A 153 6.00 41.70 13.81
C LYS A 153 6.92 42.93 13.95
N ASP A 154 7.87 43.09 13.03
CA ASP A 154 8.75 44.30 13.06
C ASP A 154 7.95 45.57 12.77
N ILE A 155 7.02 45.54 11.80
CA ILE A 155 6.14 46.67 11.47
C ILE A 155 5.25 47.02 12.68
N ILE A 156 4.63 46.04 13.32
CA ILE A 156 3.77 46.22 14.50
C ILE A 156 4.59 46.86 15.65
N ALA A 157 5.86 46.48 15.80
CA ALA A 157 6.76 47.02 16.80
C ALA A 157 7.38 48.39 16.42
N GLY A 158 6.90 49.00 15.31
CA GLY A 158 7.43 50.28 14.83
C GLY A 158 8.86 50.20 14.24
N ARG A 159 9.36 48.99 14.00
CA ARG A 159 10.69 48.78 13.40
C ARG A 159 10.55 48.69 11.89
N ASP A 160 11.55 49.18 11.18
CA ASP A 160 11.60 49.09 9.72
C ASP A 160 12.12 47.69 9.27
N PRO A 161 11.28 46.85 8.65
CA PRO A 161 11.71 45.52 8.25
C PRO A 161 12.67 45.60 7.07
N LYS A 162 13.82 44.93 7.17
CA LYS A 162 14.76 44.75 6.04
C LYS A 162 14.21 43.69 5.08
N LEU A 163 13.39 44.13 4.13
CA LEU A 163 12.78 43.24 3.11
C LEU A 163 13.88 42.61 2.25
N ARG A 164 13.86 41.28 2.16
CA ARG A 164 14.77 40.49 1.33
C ARG A 164 13.95 39.57 0.42
N PRO A 165 14.38 39.29 -0.81
CA PRO A 165 13.62 38.42 -1.71
C PRO A 165 13.49 36.99 -1.13
N LEU A 166 12.38 36.36 -1.44
CA LEU A 166 12.19 34.93 -1.18
C LEU A 166 13.14 34.10 -2.07
N ARG A 167 13.31 32.84 -1.73
CA ARG A 167 14.15 31.93 -2.49
C ARG A 167 13.46 31.54 -3.81
N LYS A 168 14.24 31.39 -4.88
CA LYS A 168 13.75 30.86 -6.14
C LYS A 168 13.19 29.43 -5.90
N GLY A 169 11.88 29.27 -6.10
CA GLY A 169 11.17 28.01 -5.88
C GLY A 169 10.42 27.89 -4.55
N ASP A 170 10.39 28.95 -3.72
CA ASP A 170 9.42 29.06 -2.62
C ASP A 170 8.03 29.32 -3.22
N GLU A 171 7.00 28.80 -2.57
CA GLU A 171 5.59 29.12 -2.89
C GLU A 171 5.28 30.55 -2.35
N LEU A 172 4.12 31.10 -2.69
CA LEU A 172 3.66 32.40 -2.22
C LEU A 172 4.51 33.61 -2.68
N GLN A 173 5.21 33.53 -3.81
CA GLN A 173 6.00 34.63 -4.34
C GLN A 173 5.12 35.86 -4.67
N GLU A 174 3.98 35.65 -5.33
CA GLU A 174 3.04 36.75 -5.65
C GLU A 174 2.49 37.41 -4.38
N PHE A 175 2.15 36.62 -3.37
CA PHE A 175 1.71 37.16 -2.08
C PHE A 175 2.81 37.99 -1.42
N TYR A 176 4.06 37.55 -1.48
CA TYR A 176 5.20 38.28 -0.94
C TYR A 176 5.44 39.58 -1.70
N ASP A 177 5.32 39.60 -3.02
CA ASP A 177 5.45 40.81 -3.84
C ASP A 177 4.37 41.84 -3.50
N LEU A 178 3.12 41.40 -3.32
CA LEU A 178 2.03 42.26 -2.82
C LEU A 178 2.33 42.81 -1.43
N PHE A 179 2.81 41.97 -0.54
CA PHE A 179 3.24 42.41 0.79
C PHE A 179 4.34 43.47 0.73
N GLN A 180 5.35 43.30 -0.13
CA GLN A 180 6.40 44.30 -0.32
C GLN A 180 5.85 45.62 -0.86
N LYS A 181 4.92 45.59 -1.83
CA LYS A 181 4.25 46.79 -2.37
C LYS A 181 3.48 47.53 -1.27
N MET A 182 2.74 46.80 -0.44
CA MET A 182 2.02 47.33 0.71
C MET A 182 2.97 48.04 1.69
N VAL A 183 4.07 47.42 2.08
CA VAL A 183 5.05 48.02 3.00
C VAL A 183 5.66 49.30 2.43
N LYS A 184 5.99 49.28 1.11
CA LYS A 184 6.50 50.49 0.43
C LYS A 184 5.47 51.63 0.43
N ALA A 185 4.19 51.31 0.17
CA ALA A 185 3.11 52.30 0.16
C ALA A 185 2.87 52.91 1.56
N ILE A 186 2.98 52.13 2.62
CA ILE A 186 2.85 52.63 4.01
C ILE A 186 4.02 53.58 4.32
N ARG A 187 5.25 53.24 3.94
CA ARG A 187 6.42 54.09 4.15
C ARG A 187 6.29 55.44 3.42
N SER A 188 5.83 55.43 2.17
CA SER A 188 5.67 56.65 1.38
C SER A 188 4.62 57.60 1.99
N ARG A 189 3.56 57.09 2.61
CA ARG A 189 2.54 57.89 3.30
C ARG A 189 3.03 58.45 4.64
N GLY A 190 3.84 57.70 5.38
CA GLY A 190 4.40 58.17 6.67
C GLY A 190 5.39 59.32 6.53
N HIS A 191 6.06 59.48 5.39
CA HIS A 191 6.95 60.58 5.10
C HIS A 191 6.25 61.89 4.66
N HIS A 192 4.96 61.84 4.34
CA HIS A 192 4.18 63.06 3.97
C HIS A 192 3.41 63.68 5.14
N THR A 193 3.49 63.10 6.34
CA THR A 193 2.76 63.59 7.55
C THR A 193 3.69 64.10 8.66
N SER A 194 4.96 64.23 8.37
CA SER A 194 5.97 64.91 9.23
C SER A 194 6.57 66.09 8.48
#